data_20d92d6900234e5ce53b6111a96b6d11
#
_entry.id   20d92d6900234e5ce53b6111a96b6d11
#
_cell.length_a   1.000
_cell.length_b   1.000
_cell.length_c   1.000
_cell.angle_alpha   90.00
_cell.angle_beta   90.00
_cell.angle_gamma   90.00
#
_symmetry.space_group_name_H-M   'P 1'
#
loop_
_entity.id
_entity.type
_entity.pdbx_description
1 polymer ?
#
loop_
_entity_poly.entity_id
_entity_poly.type
_entity_poly.pdbx_seq_one_letter_code
_entity_poly.pdbx_strand_id
1 'polypeptide(L)' 'MDKSHAIELLGGSISSAAAALKVSYQAVKQWPETLSPRIADRVLAALARQKFGADFAEVRTTNQPKEAA' A
#
# COMPACT_ATOMS: atom_id res chain seq x y z
N MET A 1 -2.65 -0.95 13.14
CA MET A 1 -3.45 -1.61 12.10
C MET A 1 -3.12 -3.09 12.06
N ASP A 2 -4.14 -3.92 12.05
CA ASP A 2 -3.94 -5.36 12.03
C ASP A 2 -3.64 -5.84 10.62
N LYS A 3 -2.81 -6.87 10.53
CA LYS A 3 -2.49 -7.48 9.25
C LYS A 3 -3.74 -7.94 8.52
N SER A 4 -4.62 -8.67 9.21
CA SER A 4 -5.85 -9.17 8.59
C SER A 4 -6.70 -8.04 8.05
N HIS A 5 -6.85 -6.99 8.84
CA HIS A 5 -7.65 -5.84 8.44
C HIS A 5 -7.06 -5.16 7.20
N ALA A 6 -5.75 -5.00 7.19
CA ALA A 6 -5.08 -4.37 6.05
C ALA A 6 -5.27 -5.19 4.78
N ILE A 7 -5.10 -6.50 4.89
CA ILE A 7 -5.28 -7.37 3.72
C ILE A 7 -6.71 -7.29 3.21
N GLU A 8 -7.67 -7.25 4.13
CA GLU A 8 -9.06 -7.15 3.76
C GLU A 8 -9.34 -5.86 3.00
N LEU A 9 -8.77 -4.76 3.47
CA LEU A 9 -8.93 -3.46 2.82
C LEU A 9 -8.29 -3.44 1.43
N LEU A 10 -7.23 -4.22 1.26
CA LEU A 10 -6.46 -4.22 0.01
C LEU A 10 -6.96 -5.27 -0.99
N GLY A 11 -8.10 -5.88 -0.74
CA GLY A 11 -8.69 -6.78 -1.71
C GLY A 11 -9.05 -8.15 -1.16
N GLY A 12 -8.76 -8.43 0.09
CA GLY A 12 -9.19 -9.65 0.74
C GLY A 12 -8.24 -10.83 0.64
N SER A 13 -7.09 -10.68 -0.01
CA SER A 13 -6.12 -11.76 -0.10
C SER A 13 -4.71 -11.19 -0.08
N ILE A 14 -3.75 -12.06 0.27
CA ILE A 14 -2.36 -11.65 0.28
C ILE A 14 -1.92 -11.25 -1.12
N SER A 15 -2.36 -11.97 -2.13
CA SER A 15 -2.02 -11.65 -3.51
C SER A 15 -2.53 -10.27 -3.90
N SER A 16 -3.77 -9.96 -3.54
CA SER A 16 -4.34 -8.66 -3.85
C SER A 16 -3.59 -7.55 -3.13
N ALA A 17 -3.26 -7.79 -1.86
CA ALA A 17 -2.52 -6.80 -1.08
C ALA A 17 -1.15 -6.55 -1.68
N ALA A 18 -0.47 -7.62 -2.06
CA ALA A 18 0.86 -7.51 -2.66
C ALA A 18 0.80 -6.72 -3.96
N ALA A 19 -0.19 -6.99 -4.77
CA ALA A 19 -0.35 -6.28 -6.04
C ALA A 19 -0.63 -4.80 -5.80
N ALA A 20 -1.48 -4.49 -4.83
CA ALA A 20 -1.83 -3.12 -4.54
C ALA A 20 -0.63 -2.33 -4.04
N LEU A 21 0.23 -2.98 -3.26
CA LEU A 21 1.41 -2.35 -2.69
C LEU A 21 2.62 -2.44 -3.60
N LYS A 22 2.51 -3.22 -4.68
CA LYS A 22 3.61 -3.45 -5.61
C LYS A 22 4.80 -4.08 -4.92
N VAL A 23 4.52 -5.03 -4.06
CA VAL A 23 5.55 -5.80 -3.37
C VAL A 23 5.30 -7.27 -3.63
N SER A 24 6.23 -8.12 -3.21
CA SER A 24 6.09 -9.55 -3.45
C SER A 24 5.08 -10.17 -2.50
N TYR A 25 4.54 -11.30 -2.91
CA TYR A 25 3.62 -12.06 -2.07
C TYR A 25 4.27 -12.39 -0.73
N GLN A 26 5.54 -12.78 -0.77
CA GLN A 26 6.27 -13.13 0.45
C GLN A 26 6.38 -11.95 1.41
N ALA A 27 6.56 -10.77 0.87
CA ALA A 27 6.68 -9.59 1.71
C ALA A 27 5.43 -9.38 2.55
N VAL A 28 4.25 -9.55 1.94
CA VAL A 28 3.00 -9.40 2.66
C VAL A 28 2.79 -10.56 3.61
N LYS A 29 3.13 -11.76 3.15
CA LYS A 29 2.94 -12.95 3.96
C LYS A 29 3.74 -12.88 5.27
N GLN A 30 4.90 -12.23 5.23
CA GLN A 30 5.78 -12.14 6.39
C GLN A 30 5.47 -10.96 7.30
N TRP A 31 4.42 -10.21 7.01
CA TRP A 31 4.04 -9.10 7.87
C TRP A 31 3.73 -9.60 9.28
N PRO A 32 4.07 -8.80 10.32
CA PRO A 32 3.65 -9.13 11.69
C PRO A 32 2.14 -8.94 11.83
N GLU A 33 1.56 -9.56 12.85
CA GLU A 33 0.13 -9.45 13.08
C GLU A 33 -0.31 -8.01 13.25
N THR A 34 0.49 -7.24 13.97
CA THR A 34 0.24 -5.81 14.11
C THR A 34 1.27 -5.09 13.25
N LEU A 35 0.80 -4.33 12.30
CA LEU A 35 1.68 -3.66 11.35
C LEU A 35 2.39 -2.49 12.00
N SER A 36 3.67 -2.32 11.65
CA SER A 36 4.42 -1.16 12.11
C SER A 36 3.85 0.09 11.45
N PRO A 37 4.13 1.27 12.03
CA PRO A 37 3.66 2.51 11.41
C PRO A 37 4.10 2.67 9.97
N ARG A 38 5.31 2.22 9.65
CA ARG A 38 5.83 2.30 8.29
C ARG A 38 4.98 1.48 7.31
N ILE A 39 4.65 0.26 7.71
CA ILE A 39 3.83 -0.60 6.86
C ILE A 39 2.41 -0.05 6.78
N ALA A 40 1.87 0.42 7.89
CA ALA A 40 0.53 0.99 7.91
C ALA A 40 0.45 2.19 6.97
N ASP A 41 1.48 3.02 6.94
CA ASP A 41 1.50 4.17 6.05
C ASP A 41 1.46 3.73 4.59
N ARG A 42 2.17 2.66 4.26
CA ARG A 42 2.14 2.12 2.90
C ARG A 42 0.77 1.61 2.53
N VAL A 43 0.11 0.95 3.48
CA VAL A 43 -1.24 0.45 3.25
C VAL A 43 -2.19 1.61 2.99
N LEU A 44 -2.09 2.65 3.79
CA LEU A 44 -2.96 3.81 3.63
C LEU A 44 -2.69 4.50 2.29
N ALA A 45 -1.43 4.57 1.88
CA ALA A 45 -1.08 5.17 0.60
C ALA A 45 -1.67 4.36 -0.56
N ALA A 46 -1.62 3.03 -0.46
CA ALA A 46 -2.18 2.17 -1.50
C ALA A 46 -3.69 2.33 -1.57
N LEU A 47 -4.34 2.42 -0.42
CA LEU A 47 -5.78 2.62 -0.37
C LEU A 47 -6.17 3.97 -0.97
N ALA A 48 -5.37 4.99 -0.69
CA ALA A 48 -5.63 6.31 -1.25
C ALA A 48 -5.53 6.29 -2.76
N ARG A 49 -4.53 5.59 -3.28
CA ARG A 49 -4.37 5.48 -4.73
C ARG A 49 -5.55 4.77 -5.37
N GLN A 50 -6.03 3.70 -4.73
CA GLN A 50 -7.18 2.97 -5.24
C GLN A 50 -8.42 3.85 -5.24
N LYS A 51 -8.58 4.63 -4.19
CA LYS A 51 -9.77 5.46 -4.03
C LYS A 51 -9.77 6.66 -4.97
N PHE A 52 -8.64 7.34 -5.10
CA PHE A 52 -8.54 8.54 -5.91
C PHE A 52 -8.07 8.27 -7.33
N GLY A 53 -7.54 7.10 -7.57
CA GLY A 53 -7.19 6.68 -8.91
C GLY A 53 -6.13 7.52 -9.56
N ALA A 54 -6.37 7.83 -10.82
CA ALA A 54 -5.38 8.52 -11.64
C ALA A 54 -5.03 9.91 -11.11
N ASP A 55 -6.00 10.59 -10.54
CA ASP A 55 -5.77 11.93 -10.01
C ASP A 55 -4.70 11.93 -8.94
N PHE A 56 -4.79 10.96 -8.03
CA PHE A 56 -3.82 10.86 -6.96
C PHE A 56 -2.45 10.47 -7.50
N ALA A 57 -2.44 9.52 -8.43
CA ALA A 57 -1.20 9.08 -9.03
C ALA A 57 -0.51 10.21 -9.76
N GLU A 58 -1.29 11.03 -10.44
CA GLU A 58 -0.77 12.16 -11.17
C GLU A 58 -0.12 13.18 -10.24
N VAL A 59 -0.77 13.45 -9.14
CA VAL A 59 -0.24 14.39 -8.15
C VAL A 59 1.09 13.86 -7.60
N ARG A 60 1.15 12.58 -7.29
CA ARG A 60 2.38 12.00 -6.80
C ARG A 60 3.49 12.07 -7.82
N THR A 61 3.16 11.82 -9.07
CA THR A 61 4.14 11.88 -10.14
C THR A 61 4.71 13.29 -10.27
N THR A 62 3.85 14.27 -10.12
CA THR A 62 4.28 15.66 -10.21
C THR A 62 5.28 16.01 -9.11
N ASN A 63 5.09 15.45 -7.93
CA ASN A 63 5.96 15.74 -6.79
C ASN A 63 7.21 14.89 -6.77
N GLN A 64 7.16 13.77 -7.46
CA GLN A 64 8.24 12.80 -7.42
C GLN A 64 9.61 13.36 -7.80
N PRO A 65 9.71 14.15 -8.86
CA PRO A 65 11.02 14.68 -9.27
C PRO A 65 11.78 15.39 -8.18
N LYS A 66 11.08 16.04 -7.30
CA LYS A 66 11.72 16.74 -6.21
C LYS A 66 12.38 15.79 -5.26
N GLU A 67 11.74 14.67 -5.04
CA GLU A 67 12.29 13.65 -4.19
C GLU A 67 13.53 13.05 -4.80
N ALA A 68 13.46 12.79 -6.08
CA ALA A 68 14.55 12.16 -6.77
C ALA A 68 15.80 13.05 -6.73
N ALA A 69 15.58 14.33 -6.74
CA ALA A 69 16.69 15.24 -6.68
C ALA A 69 17.32 15.20 -5.30
#